data_2f264ca278751d3f85671741dcd6de1d
#
_entry.id   2f264ca278751d3f85671741dcd6de1d
#
_cell.length_a   1.000
_cell.length_b   1.000
_cell.length_c   1.000
_cell.angle_alpha   90.00
_cell.angle_beta   90.00
_cell.angle_gamma   90.00
#
_symmetry.space_group_name_H-M   'P 1'
#
loop_
_entity.id
_entity.type
_entity.pdbx_description
1 polymer ?
#
loop_
_entity_poly.entity_id
_entity_poly.type
_entity_poly.pdbx_seq_one_letter_code
_entity_poly.pdbx_strand_id
1 'polypeptide(L)'
;MKNLHLDLKILSTPSKILKSNYLLLALGFFVCLTATTQYSFAEVFIPSHEYVSYFDSNGIYTVIGNVKNDLDYAIIPTVTVSVENKSKIFSKTIQHVPLSAGNEIPFKIKFFEKLNNPILLPAELSFEKTLQDELPIAILYDETLITYDDGHLTGRIQNNGDTTIYNPKVFAVIHGYEKVLDVGQNMDLIEKIDPGEIVNFSMYPDPSITDDVYYYSCFGTMDTTVVPGTAKKSGGDFDFRYDSPGTWYHDPVFDDTDTKMSIIGYNSFPLEGYANFEFYPISGEEKFDVTLDGEPVKFLQSMDEMGSWHVIFNIDPLTQGTWEISGFEQGLPPDMPKIPMWVKQNGSWWSTGEIIDSEFLEGIKFLIDKQIIEIPLLESSSQSEWKIPGWTKTIVGWWNEEQISDDEFLFIMKNLIEREIIIV
;
A
#
# COMPACT_ATOMS: atom_id res chain seq x y z
N MET A 1 -78.47 -11.79 -27.90
CA MET A 1 -79.76 -11.03 -27.63
C MET A 1 -79.40 -9.86 -26.75
N LYS A 2 -79.96 -8.72 -27.09
CA LYS A 2 -79.99 -7.39 -26.46
C LYS A 2 -78.75 -6.53 -26.65
N ASN A 3 -78.83 -5.74 -27.72
CA ASN A 3 -78.22 -4.46 -27.96
C ASN A 3 -78.59 -3.43 -26.90
N LEU A 4 -77.66 -2.62 -26.49
CA LEU A 4 -77.96 -1.33 -25.91
C LEU A 4 -77.13 -0.25 -26.63
N HIS A 5 -77.87 0.53 -27.46
CA HIS A 5 -77.46 1.80 -27.99
C HIS A 5 -77.39 2.84 -26.89
N LEU A 6 -76.35 3.64 -26.89
CA LEU A 6 -76.34 4.90 -26.17
C LEU A 6 -75.84 6.02 -27.06
N ASP A 7 -76.71 6.98 -27.26
CA ASP A 7 -76.61 8.14 -28.15
C ASP A 7 -75.49 9.09 -27.72
N LEU A 8 -74.70 9.52 -28.72
CA LEU A 8 -73.80 10.66 -28.66
C LEU A 8 -74.62 11.95 -28.84
N LYS A 9 -74.70 12.79 -27.81
CA LYS A 9 -75.01 14.20 -27.98
C LYS A 9 -73.74 15.04 -27.96
N ILE A 10 -73.44 15.57 -29.13
CA ILE A 10 -72.42 16.58 -29.38
C ILE A 10 -72.89 17.92 -28.78
N LEU A 11 -72.16 18.51 -27.84
CA LEU A 11 -72.26 19.90 -27.48
C LEU A 11 -70.90 20.57 -27.68
N SER A 12 -70.84 21.40 -28.70
CA SER A 12 -69.73 22.26 -29.07
C SER A 12 -69.69 23.51 -28.18
N THR A 13 -68.59 23.71 -27.44
CA THR A 13 -68.11 25.05 -27.03
C THR A 13 -66.60 25.08 -27.00
N PRO A 14 -65.93 26.08 -27.53
CA PRO A 14 -64.47 26.13 -27.54
C PRO A 14 -63.92 26.78 -26.24
N SER A 15 -63.32 26.00 -25.39
CA SER A 15 -62.69 26.56 -24.22
C SER A 15 -61.21 26.91 -24.50
N LYS A 16 -60.89 28.13 -24.26
CA LYS A 16 -59.51 28.76 -24.28
C LYS A 16 -58.56 28.15 -23.25
N ILE A 17 -58.91 27.13 -22.54
CA ILE A 17 -58.16 26.53 -21.42
C ILE A 17 -57.12 25.49 -21.85
N LEU A 18 -57.22 24.94 -23.10
CA LEU A 18 -56.37 23.84 -23.51
C LEU A 18 -54.95 24.26 -23.94
N LYS A 19 -54.69 25.55 -24.18
CA LYS A 19 -53.33 26.02 -24.60
C LYS A 19 -52.38 26.25 -23.44
N SER A 20 -52.89 26.46 -22.21
CA SER A 20 -52.03 26.70 -21.02
C SER A 20 -51.45 25.41 -20.43
N ASN A 21 -52.21 24.29 -20.51
CA ASN A 21 -51.75 23.03 -19.91
C ASN A 21 -50.70 22.31 -20.73
N TYR A 22 -50.64 22.49 -22.04
CA TYR A 22 -49.59 21.92 -22.89
C TYR A 22 -48.26 22.67 -22.71
N LEU A 23 -48.31 23.98 -22.42
CA LEU A 23 -47.10 24.76 -22.14
C LEU A 23 -46.47 24.38 -20.79
N LEU A 24 -47.29 24.11 -19.80
CA LEU A 24 -46.83 23.63 -18.48
C LEU A 24 -46.32 22.19 -18.53
N LEU A 25 -46.92 21.29 -19.34
CA LEU A 25 -46.42 19.96 -19.56
C LEU A 25 -45.13 19.94 -20.35
N ALA A 26 -44.99 20.80 -21.38
CA ALA A 26 -43.74 20.94 -22.13
C ALA A 26 -42.62 21.54 -21.31
N LEU A 27 -42.86 22.54 -20.40
CA LEU A 27 -41.88 23.04 -19.47
C LEU A 27 -41.49 22.02 -18.39
N GLY A 28 -42.48 21.25 -17.87
CA GLY A 28 -42.20 20.16 -16.93
C GLY A 28 -41.35 19.03 -17.55
N PHE A 29 -41.58 18.70 -18.82
CA PHE A 29 -40.76 17.71 -19.55
C PHE A 29 -39.37 18.23 -19.87
N PHE A 30 -39.22 19.54 -20.17
CA PHE A 30 -37.91 20.15 -20.42
C PHE A 30 -37.09 20.29 -19.14
N VAL A 31 -37.72 20.58 -17.98
CA VAL A 31 -37.05 20.63 -16.68
C VAL A 31 -36.64 19.22 -16.21
N CYS A 32 -37.45 18.18 -16.49
CA CYS A 32 -37.06 16.81 -16.18
C CYS A 32 -35.97 16.26 -17.10
N LEU A 33 -35.86 16.75 -18.37
CA LEU A 33 -34.78 16.33 -19.27
C LEU A 33 -33.44 17.01 -19.01
N THR A 34 -33.44 18.16 -18.32
CA THR A 34 -32.19 18.85 -17.92
C THR A 34 -31.64 18.38 -16.55
N ALA A 35 -32.42 17.59 -15.82
CA ALA A 35 -32.05 17.10 -14.48
C ALA A 35 -31.31 15.76 -14.48
N THR A 36 -30.98 15.17 -15.64
CA THR A 36 -30.36 13.83 -15.71
C THR A 36 -29.07 13.76 -16.51
N THR A 37 -28.44 14.87 -16.80
CA THR A 37 -27.01 14.78 -17.12
C THR A 37 -26.25 14.83 -15.80
N GLN A 38 -26.19 13.71 -15.09
CA GLN A 38 -25.06 13.49 -14.20
C GLN A 38 -23.83 13.48 -15.10
N TYR A 39 -23.13 14.60 -15.15
CA TYR A 39 -21.75 14.61 -15.59
C TYR A 39 -21.01 13.76 -14.54
N SER A 40 -20.75 12.50 -14.85
CA SER A 40 -19.71 11.75 -14.17
C SER A 40 -18.41 12.47 -14.54
N PHE A 41 -17.91 13.31 -13.65
CA PHE A 41 -16.55 13.77 -13.77
C PHE A 41 -15.67 12.54 -13.52
N ALA A 42 -14.71 12.32 -14.41
CA ALA A 42 -13.65 11.36 -14.15
C ALA A 42 -12.96 11.78 -12.85
N GLU A 43 -12.89 10.87 -11.90
CA GLU A 43 -12.36 11.14 -10.56
C GLU A 43 -11.58 9.95 -10.02
N VAL A 44 -10.81 10.18 -8.99
CA VAL A 44 -10.20 9.13 -8.18
C VAL A 44 -10.98 9.04 -6.89
N PHE A 45 -11.47 7.84 -6.56
CA PHE A 45 -12.34 7.68 -5.38
C PHE A 45 -12.26 6.28 -4.77
N ILE A 46 -12.74 6.18 -3.54
CA ILE A 46 -12.95 4.92 -2.82
C ILE A 46 -14.46 4.69 -2.72
N PRO A 47 -15.01 3.61 -3.32
CA PRO A 47 -16.43 3.30 -3.21
C PRO A 47 -16.81 3.08 -1.74
N SER A 48 -17.83 3.79 -1.26
CA SER A 48 -18.21 3.73 0.15
C SER A 48 -18.68 2.35 0.62
N HIS A 49 -19.21 1.51 -0.27
CA HIS A 49 -19.62 0.13 0.03
C HIS A 49 -18.46 -0.85 0.05
N GLU A 50 -17.28 -0.46 -0.45
CA GLU A 50 -16.04 -1.22 -0.42
C GLU A 50 -15.10 -0.74 0.71
N TYR A 51 -15.42 0.36 1.39
CA TYR A 51 -14.65 0.92 2.50
C TYR A 51 -15.22 0.45 3.82
N VAL A 52 -14.66 -0.62 4.36
CA VAL A 52 -15.18 -1.31 5.54
C VAL A 52 -14.07 -1.61 6.56
N SER A 53 -14.46 -1.95 7.78
CA SER A 53 -13.51 -2.27 8.84
C SER A 53 -14.01 -3.40 9.73
N TYR A 54 -13.09 -4.14 10.31
CA TYR A 54 -13.35 -5.25 11.21
C TYR A 54 -12.18 -5.47 12.17
N PHE A 55 -12.34 -6.30 13.19
CA PHE A 55 -11.23 -6.82 13.96
C PHE A 55 -10.80 -8.13 13.35
N ASP A 56 -9.53 -8.22 12.93
CA ASP A 56 -8.97 -9.43 12.34
C ASP A 56 -8.78 -10.55 13.37
N SER A 57 -8.35 -11.71 12.93
CA SER A 57 -8.14 -12.90 13.76
C SER A 57 -7.10 -12.70 14.87
N ASN A 58 -6.26 -11.69 14.77
CA ASN A 58 -5.32 -11.27 15.82
C ASN A 58 -5.90 -10.19 16.76
N GLY A 59 -7.16 -9.79 16.56
CA GLY A 59 -7.80 -8.73 17.31
C GLY A 59 -7.33 -7.33 16.93
N ILE A 60 -6.71 -7.17 15.76
CA ILE A 60 -6.21 -5.91 15.23
C ILE A 60 -7.32 -5.24 14.41
N TYR A 61 -7.56 -3.96 14.66
CA TYR A 61 -8.52 -3.22 13.87
C TYR A 61 -8.00 -2.98 12.47
N THR A 62 -8.65 -3.59 11.51
CA THR A 62 -8.27 -3.63 10.11
C THR A 62 -9.28 -2.87 9.27
N VAL A 63 -8.79 -2.02 8.38
CA VAL A 63 -9.59 -1.25 7.41
C VAL A 63 -9.17 -1.66 6.02
N ILE A 64 -10.16 -1.95 5.20
CA ILE A 64 -9.98 -2.33 3.81
C ILE A 64 -10.73 -1.39 2.88
N GLY A 65 -10.30 -1.32 1.64
CA GLY A 65 -10.95 -0.55 0.60
C GLY A 65 -10.33 -0.79 -0.76
N ASN A 66 -10.84 -0.08 -1.74
CA ASN A 66 -10.39 -0.15 -3.11
C ASN A 66 -10.34 1.25 -3.72
N VAL A 67 -9.20 1.65 -4.28
CA VAL A 67 -9.04 2.94 -4.97
C VAL A 67 -9.34 2.72 -6.45
N LYS A 68 -10.23 3.54 -7.02
CA LYS A 68 -10.57 3.53 -8.45
C LYS A 68 -10.06 4.79 -9.13
N ASN A 69 -9.40 4.60 -10.27
CA ASN A 69 -8.91 5.67 -11.10
C ASN A 69 -9.75 5.79 -12.39
N ASP A 70 -10.78 6.63 -12.37
CA ASP A 70 -11.63 6.88 -13.55
C ASP A 70 -11.05 7.97 -14.47
N LEU A 71 -9.85 8.51 -14.18
CA LEU A 71 -9.17 9.48 -15.03
C LEU A 71 -8.65 8.79 -16.31
N ASP A 72 -8.23 9.60 -17.29
CA ASP A 72 -7.65 9.16 -18.56
C ASP A 72 -6.11 9.08 -18.55
N TYR A 73 -5.50 9.13 -17.35
CA TYR A 73 -4.05 9.04 -17.14
C TYR A 73 -3.71 8.26 -15.87
N ALA A 74 -2.49 7.75 -15.80
CA ALA A 74 -1.98 7.04 -14.65
C ALA A 74 -1.66 7.97 -13.48
N ILE A 75 -1.85 7.47 -12.27
CA ILE A 75 -1.65 8.18 -11.00
C ILE A 75 -0.90 7.32 -9.99
N ILE A 76 -0.32 7.95 -8.98
CA ILE A 76 0.12 7.29 -7.74
C ILE A 76 -0.83 7.74 -6.62
N PRO A 77 -1.78 6.91 -6.19
CA PRO A 77 -2.73 7.29 -5.15
C PRO A 77 -2.13 7.16 -3.76
N THR A 78 -2.50 8.10 -2.88
CA THR A 78 -2.16 8.10 -1.45
C THR A 78 -3.45 8.10 -0.64
N VAL A 79 -3.61 7.09 0.20
CA VAL A 79 -4.79 6.91 1.05
C VAL A 79 -4.42 7.15 2.51
N THR A 80 -5.11 8.05 3.18
CA THR A 80 -5.03 8.23 4.63
C THR A 80 -6.34 7.75 5.27
N VAL A 81 -6.21 6.74 6.12
CA VAL A 81 -7.30 6.20 6.91
C VAL A 81 -7.18 6.71 8.34
N SER A 82 -8.27 7.21 8.88
CA SER A 82 -8.34 7.72 10.25
C SER A 82 -9.42 7.01 11.05
N VAL A 83 -9.11 6.75 12.31
CA VAL A 83 -10.00 6.06 13.25
C VAL A 83 -10.07 6.85 14.55
N GLU A 84 -11.27 7.16 14.99
CA GLU A 84 -11.50 7.79 16.29
C GLU A 84 -11.71 6.72 17.37
N ASN A 85 -10.95 6.81 18.45
CA ASN A 85 -11.12 5.97 19.63
C ASN A 85 -11.03 6.82 20.92
N LYS A 86 -12.12 6.96 21.66
CA LYS A 86 -12.22 7.76 22.89
C LYS A 86 -11.70 9.20 22.71
N SER A 87 -12.16 9.88 21.67
CA SER A 87 -11.78 11.27 21.32
C SER A 87 -10.31 11.46 20.91
N LYS A 88 -9.58 10.39 20.65
CA LYS A 88 -8.26 10.43 20.04
C LYS A 88 -8.36 9.87 18.62
N ILE A 89 -7.75 10.56 17.67
CA ILE A 89 -7.68 10.13 16.27
C ILE A 89 -6.32 9.46 16.05
N PHE A 90 -6.37 8.30 15.40
CA PHE A 90 -5.22 7.57 14.90
C PHE A 90 -5.32 7.56 13.38
N SER A 91 -4.25 7.92 12.70
CA SER A 91 -4.21 7.98 11.24
C SER A 91 -3.05 7.17 10.70
N LYS A 92 -3.29 6.49 9.59
CA LYS A 92 -2.25 5.78 8.83
C LYS A 92 -2.39 6.11 7.36
N THR A 93 -1.27 6.33 6.71
CA THR A 93 -1.19 6.69 5.29
C THR A 93 -0.42 5.62 4.55
N ILE A 94 -0.94 5.21 3.40
CA ILE A 94 -0.22 4.38 2.43
C ILE A 94 -0.17 5.11 1.10
N GLN A 95 0.97 5.08 0.45
CA GLN A 95 1.14 5.43 -0.95
C GLN A 95 1.16 4.13 -1.74
N HIS A 96 0.39 4.11 -2.82
CA HIS A 96 0.32 2.94 -3.71
C HIS A 96 1.37 3.03 -4.82
N VAL A 97 1.52 1.93 -5.53
CA VAL A 97 2.21 1.86 -6.81
C VAL A 97 1.43 2.61 -7.89
N PRO A 98 2.04 2.87 -9.07
CA PRO A 98 1.33 3.45 -10.20
C PRO A 98 0.04 2.70 -10.53
N LEU A 99 -1.04 3.44 -10.73
CA LEU A 99 -2.38 2.93 -11.07
C LEU A 99 -2.82 3.52 -12.41
N SER A 100 -2.93 2.69 -13.41
CA SER A 100 -3.30 3.09 -14.78
C SER A 100 -4.72 3.65 -14.87
N ALA A 101 -4.98 4.35 -15.97
CA ALA A 101 -6.31 4.85 -16.29
C ALA A 101 -7.35 3.74 -16.36
N GLY A 102 -8.47 3.91 -15.65
CA GLY A 102 -9.58 2.95 -15.60
C GLY A 102 -9.34 1.73 -14.71
N ASN A 103 -8.19 1.63 -14.04
CA ASN A 103 -7.86 0.54 -13.15
C ASN A 103 -8.21 0.85 -11.68
N GLU A 104 -8.14 -0.18 -10.86
CA GLU A 104 -8.42 -0.11 -9.43
C GLU A 104 -7.39 -0.93 -8.65
N ILE A 105 -7.12 -0.51 -7.39
CA ILE A 105 -6.16 -1.17 -6.52
C ILE A 105 -6.71 -1.30 -5.10
N PRO A 106 -6.77 -2.52 -4.54
CA PRO A 106 -7.22 -2.72 -3.17
C PRO A 106 -6.15 -2.33 -2.15
N PHE A 107 -6.60 -1.98 -0.94
CA PHE A 107 -5.71 -1.72 0.18
C PHE A 107 -6.23 -2.35 1.47
N LYS A 108 -5.30 -2.66 2.37
CA LYS A 108 -5.56 -3.18 3.71
C LYS A 108 -4.64 -2.48 4.70
N ILE A 109 -5.23 -1.77 5.66
CA ILE A 109 -4.51 -1.00 6.68
C ILE A 109 -4.85 -1.53 8.06
N LYS A 110 -3.82 -1.86 8.85
CA LYS A 110 -3.95 -2.39 10.21
C LYS A 110 -3.56 -1.35 11.25
N PHE A 111 -4.40 -1.17 12.26
CA PHE A 111 -4.13 -0.30 13.41
C PHE A 111 -3.69 -1.15 14.59
N PHE A 112 -2.40 -1.13 14.88
CA PHE A 112 -1.79 -1.93 15.95
C PHE A 112 -2.03 -1.36 17.35
N GLU A 113 -2.62 -0.18 17.44
CA GLU A 113 -3.03 0.44 18.68
C GLU A 113 -4.22 -0.32 19.29
N LYS A 114 -4.23 -0.47 20.61
CA LYS A 114 -5.34 -1.12 21.33
C LYS A 114 -6.59 -0.24 21.26
N LEU A 115 -7.48 -0.55 20.33
CA LEU A 115 -8.72 0.19 20.10
C LEU A 115 -9.91 -0.51 20.75
N ASN A 116 -10.82 0.29 21.32
CA ASN A 116 -12.07 -0.19 21.93
C ASN A 116 -13.25 0.57 21.31
N ASN A 117 -14.10 -0.10 20.56
CA ASN A 117 -15.20 0.49 19.80
C ASN A 117 -14.75 1.69 18.94
N PRO A 118 -13.76 1.50 18.04
CA PRO A 118 -13.28 2.56 17.18
C PRO A 118 -14.36 2.97 16.18
N ILE A 119 -14.34 4.24 15.78
CA ILE A 119 -15.19 4.79 14.73
C ILE A 119 -14.32 5.05 13.51
N LEU A 120 -14.63 4.35 12.41
CA LEU A 120 -13.97 4.59 11.14
C LEU A 120 -14.42 5.95 10.58
N LEU A 121 -13.47 6.82 10.27
CA LEU A 121 -13.73 8.10 9.63
C LEU A 121 -13.64 7.96 8.10
N PRO A 122 -14.23 8.90 7.33
CA PRO A 122 -14.01 8.92 5.88
C PRO A 122 -12.53 8.94 5.54
N ALA A 123 -12.14 8.16 4.52
CA ALA A 123 -10.78 8.16 4.05
C ALA A 123 -10.45 9.50 3.35
N GLU A 124 -9.24 9.97 3.53
CA GLU A 124 -8.67 11.05 2.73
C GLU A 124 -7.89 10.43 1.58
N LEU A 125 -8.14 10.90 0.36
CA LEU A 125 -7.52 10.41 -0.85
C LEU A 125 -6.87 11.59 -1.59
N SER A 126 -5.58 11.45 -1.87
CA SER A 126 -4.83 12.32 -2.75
C SER A 126 -4.11 11.48 -3.81
N PHE A 127 -3.64 12.10 -4.87
CA PHE A 127 -2.90 11.39 -5.90
C PHE A 127 -1.98 12.35 -6.67
N GLU A 128 -0.94 11.77 -7.25
CA GLU A 128 -0.05 12.43 -8.17
C GLU A 128 -0.17 11.82 -9.56
N LYS A 129 -0.03 12.65 -10.60
CA LYS A 129 0.03 12.15 -11.98
C LYS A 129 1.40 11.53 -12.21
N THR A 130 1.43 10.34 -12.82
CA THR A 130 2.67 9.66 -13.16
C THR A 130 2.74 9.29 -14.64
N LEU A 131 3.94 9.06 -15.13
CA LEU A 131 4.23 8.42 -16.42
C LEU A 131 4.75 7.00 -16.24
N GLN A 132 4.90 6.55 -14.98
CA GLN A 132 5.30 5.18 -14.68
C GLN A 132 4.16 4.23 -15.01
N ASP A 133 4.52 3.08 -15.52
CA ASP A 133 3.58 1.99 -15.77
C ASP A 133 3.38 1.16 -14.49
N GLU A 134 2.26 0.47 -14.40
CA GLU A 134 2.03 -0.56 -13.40
C GLU A 134 3.08 -1.67 -13.52
N LEU A 135 3.27 -2.42 -12.44
CA LEU A 135 4.07 -3.63 -12.51
C LEU A 135 3.56 -4.53 -13.63
N PRO A 136 4.44 -5.01 -14.52
CA PRO A 136 4.03 -5.82 -15.67
C PRO A 136 3.67 -7.26 -15.28
N ILE A 137 2.90 -7.41 -14.20
CA ILE A 137 2.39 -8.68 -13.70
C ILE A 137 0.94 -8.84 -14.12
N ALA A 138 0.66 -9.88 -14.89
CA ALA A 138 -0.70 -10.22 -15.30
C ALA A 138 -1.27 -11.35 -14.45
N ILE A 139 -2.48 -11.17 -13.95
CA ILE A 139 -3.30 -12.26 -13.40
C ILE A 139 -3.81 -13.09 -14.58
N LEU A 140 -3.61 -14.41 -14.53
CA LEU A 140 -4.10 -15.31 -15.58
C LEU A 140 -5.55 -15.71 -15.26
N TYR A 141 -6.49 -15.20 -16.06
CA TYR A 141 -7.92 -15.53 -15.96
C TYR A 141 -8.20 -16.82 -16.76
N ASP A 142 -7.72 -17.95 -16.22
CA ASP A 142 -7.88 -19.28 -16.82
C ASP A 142 -8.50 -20.27 -15.82
N GLU A 143 -8.48 -21.56 -16.15
CA GLU A 143 -9.04 -22.63 -15.32
C GLU A 143 -8.33 -22.85 -13.98
N THR A 144 -7.23 -22.16 -13.72
CA THR A 144 -6.50 -22.22 -12.43
C THR A 144 -6.96 -21.17 -11.45
N LEU A 145 -7.68 -20.15 -11.91
CA LEU A 145 -8.25 -19.11 -11.05
C LEU A 145 -9.57 -19.62 -10.45
N ILE A 146 -9.47 -20.27 -9.30
CA ILE A 146 -10.59 -21.00 -8.68
C ILE A 146 -10.81 -20.51 -7.25
N THR A 147 -12.05 -20.13 -6.93
CA THR A 147 -12.50 -19.95 -5.55
C THR A 147 -13.08 -21.27 -5.04
N TYR A 148 -12.61 -21.76 -3.91
CA TYR A 148 -13.02 -23.02 -3.29
C TYR A 148 -14.11 -22.81 -2.23
N ASP A 149 -14.74 -23.91 -1.82
CA ASP A 149 -15.85 -23.89 -0.84
C ASP A 149 -15.43 -23.38 0.55
N ASP A 150 -14.17 -23.51 0.92
CA ASP A 150 -13.59 -22.95 2.16
C ASP A 150 -13.21 -21.48 2.06
N GLY A 151 -13.50 -20.86 0.92
CA GLY A 151 -13.29 -19.46 0.66
C GLY A 151 -11.91 -19.08 0.12
N HIS A 152 -10.95 -20.02 0.00
CA HIS A 152 -9.66 -19.69 -0.56
C HIS A 152 -9.70 -19.58 -2.09
N LEU A 153 -8.73 -18.85 -2.64
CA LEU A 153 -8.48 -18.70 -4.07
C LEU A 153 -7.13 -19.29 -4.43
N THR A 154 -7.07 -20.00 -5.55
CA THR A 154 -5.79 -20.28 -6.23
C THR A 154 -5.78 -19.58 -7.59
N GLY A 155 -4.60 -19.31 -8.10
CA GLY A 155 -4.42 -18.71 -9.41
C GLY A 155 -2.96 -18.69 -9.84
N ARG A 156 -2.74 -18.06 -11.00
CA ARG A 156 -1.40 -17.86 -11.55
C ARG A 156 -1.18 -16.43 -11.96
N ILE A 157 0.05 -15.97 -11.83
CA ILE A 157 0.52 -14.68 -12.33
C ILE A 157 1.66 -14.89 -13.30
N GLN A 158 1.83 -13.97 -14.23
CA GLN A 158 2.91 -13.96 -15.20
C GLN A 158 3.60 -12.60 -15.23
N ASN A 159 4.92 -12.60 -15.25
CA ASN A 159 5.70 -11.40 -15.54
C ASN A 159 5.73 -11.17 -17.06
N ASN A 160 5.02 -10.16 -17.53
CA ASN A 160 4.98 -9.76 -18.94
C ASN A 160 6.04 -8.71 -19.29
N GLY A 161 6.85 -8.29 -18.31
CA GLY A 161 7.95 -7.36 -18.51
C GLY A 161 9.20 -8.02 -19.06
N ASP A 162 10.25 -7.22 -19.21
CA ASP A 162 11.57 -7.62 -19.70
C ASP A 162 12.63 -7.66 -18.57
N THR A 163 12.23 -7.35 -17.33
CA THR A 163 13.06 -7.38 -16.13
C THR A 163 12.50 -8.35 -15.10
N THR A 164 13.35 -8.91 -14.24
CA THR A 164 12.95 -9.70 -13.08
C THR A 164 12.26 -8.83 -12.06
N ILE A 165 11.12 -9.29 -11.54
CA ILE A 165 10.38 -8.62 -10.46
C ILE A 165 10.62 -9.39 -9.18
N TYR A 166 11.07 -8.69 -8.14
CA TYR A 166 11.38 -9.27 -6.82
C TYR A 166 10.24 -9.05 -5.83
N ASN A 167 9.99 -10.03 -4.98
CA ASN A 167 8.99 -10.03 -3.91
C ASN A 167 7.58 -9.54 -4.32
N PRO A 168 7.05 -9.92 -5.50
CA PRO A 168 5.76 -9.47 -5.93
C PRO A 168 4.66 -9.93 -4.97
N LYS A 169 3.70 -9.04 -4.73
CA LYS A 169 2.50 -9.31 -3.95
C LYS A 169 1.28 -9.19 -4.84
N VAL A 170 0.33 -10.09 -4.61
CA VAL A 170 -0.98 -10.08 -5.25
C VAL A 170 -2.03 -9.81 -4.19
N PHE A 171 -2.87 -8.84 -4.43
CA PHE A 171 -4.01 -8.50 -3.58
C PHE A 171 -5.29 -8.67 -4.35
N ALA A 172 -6.37 -9.00 -3.66
CA ALA A 172 -7.69 -9.01 -4.25
C ALA A 172 -8.76 -8.65 -3.21
N VAL A 173 -9.83 -8.01 -3.65
CA VAL A 173 -11.03 -7.81 -2.85
C VAL A 173 -11.81 -9.12 -2.76
N ILE A 174 -12.13 -9.53 -1.54
CA ILE A 174 -12.90 -10.74 -1.24
C ILE A 174 -14.36 -10.36 -0.99
N HIS A 175 -15.26 -10.96 -1.74
CA HIS A 175 -16.69 -10.67 -1.67
C HIS A 175 -17.49 -11.80 -1.06
N GLY A 176 -18.42 -11.43 -0.16
CA GLY A 176 -19.59 -12.23 0.21
C GLY A 176 -20.76 -11.95 -0.72
N TYR A 177 -21.97 -12.34 -0.30
CA TYR A 177 -23.18 -12.22 -1.13
C TYR A 177 -23.51 -10.76 -1.52
N GLU A 178 -23.48 -9.85 -0.56
CA GLU A 178 -23.87 -8.44 -0.76
C GLU A 178 -22.87 -7.43 -0.20
N LYS A 179 -21.68 -7.87 0.22
CA LYS A 179 -20.71 -7.02 0.90
C LYS A 179 -19.27 -7.47 0.59
N VAL A 180 -18.36 -6.53 0.71
CA VAL A 180 -16.93 -6.81 0.79
C VAL A 180 -16.64 -7.42 2.17
N LEU A 181 -15.86 -8.48 2.20
CA LEU A 181 -15.48 -9.20 3.41
C LEU A 181 -14.06 -8.85 3.86
N ASP A 182 -13.12 -8.90 2.92
CA ASP A 182 -11.70 -8.72 3.19
C ASP A 182 -10.96 -8.23 1.92
N VAL A 183 -9.70 -7.89 2.09
CA VAL A 183 -8.70 -7.82 1.03
C VAL A 183 -7.67 -8.90 1.33
N GLY A 184 -7.63 -9.91 0.46
CA GLY A 184 -6.65 -10.99 0.54
C GLY A 184 -5.30 -10.58 -0.02
N GLN A 185 -4.26 -11.24 0.47
CA GLN A 185 -2.90 -11.19 -0.06
C GLN A 185 -2.44 -12.62 -0.34
N ASN A 186 -1.55 -12.84 -1.32
CA ASN A 186 -0.97 -14.15 -1.53
C ASN A 186 -0.26 -14.65 -0.27
N MET A 187 -0.49 -15.92 0.06
CA MET A 187 0.12 -16.59 1.22
C MET A 187 1.46 -17.23 0.86
N ASP A 188 1.70 -17.48 -0.42
CA ASP A 188 2.92 -18.09 -0.90
C ASP A 188 4.04 -17.05 -0.98
N LEU A 189 5.25 -17.44 -0.57
CA LEU A 189 6.43 -16.63 -0.80
C LEU A 189 6.79 -16.70 -2.29
N ILE A 190 6.73 -15.56 -2.96
CA ILE A 190 7.22 -15.42 -4.33
C ILE A 190 8.45 -14.53 -4.27
N GLU A 191 9.64 -15.16 -4.23
CA GLU A 191 10.90 -14.41 -4.12
C GLU A 191 11.15 -13.53 -5.34
N LYS A 192 10.88 -14.07 -6.53
CA LYS A 192 11.00 -13.36 -7.80
C LYS A 192 10.17 -13.99 -8.90
N ILE A 193 9.97 -13.24 -9.96
CA ILE A 193 9.39 -13.74 -11.22
C ILE A 193 10.26 -13.23 -12.37
N ASP A 194 10.93 -14.13 -13.06
CA ASP A 194 11.75 -13.78 -14.22
C ASP A 194 10.87 -13.42 -15.45
N PRO A 195 11.40 -12.71 -16.44
CA PRO A 195 10.63 -12.35 -17.64
C PRO A 195 9.97 -13.54 -18.31
N GLY A 196 8.65 -13.47 -18.50
CA GLY A 196 7.82 -14.53 -19.10
C GLY A 196 7.50 -15.70 -18.17
N GLU A 197 8.05 -15.74 -16.97
CA GLU A 197 7.78 -16.78 -16.00
C GLU A 197 6.33 -16.71 -15.47
N ILE A 198 5.78 -17.90 -15.18
CA ILE A 198 4.46 -18.05 -14.58
C ILE A 198 4.62 -18.74 -13.22
N VAL A 199 4.07 -18.12 -12.18
CA VAL A 199 4.08 -18.68 -10.82
C VAL A 199 2.65 -18.82 -10.29
N ASN A 200 2.46 -19.82 -9.42
CA ASN A 200 1.19 -20.00 -8.73
C ASN A 200 1.11 -19.09 -7.51
N PHE A 201 -0.09 -18.72 -7.12
CA PHE A 201 -0.37 -18.09 -5.85
C PHE A 201 -1.65 -18.64 -5.24
N SER A 202 -1.76 -18.54 -3.92
CA SER A 202 -2.98 -18.79 -3.18
C SER A 202 -3.25 -17.62 -2.24
N MET A 203 -4.52 -17.35 -1.94
CA MET A 203 -4.90 -16.37 -0.92
C MET A 203 -6.15 -16.83 -0.17
N TYR A 204 -6.25 -16.38 1.07
CA TYR A 204 -7.29 -16.78 1.99
C TYR A 204 -7.91 -15.54 2.61
N PRO A 205 -9.21 -15.59 2.95
CA PRO A 205 -9.81 -14.57 3.82
C PRO A 205 -9.19 -14.67 5.22
N ASP A 206 -9.21 -13.57 5.95
CA ASP A 206 -8.81 -13.62 7.37
C ASP A 206 -9.69 -14.62 8.14
N PRO A 207 -9.11 -15.46 9.03
CA PRO A 207 -9.85 -16.47 9.80
C PRO A 207 -11.01 -15.94 10.67
N SER A 208 -11.04 -14.62 10.94
CA SER A 208 -12.19 -13.98 11.62
C SER A 208 -13.42 -13.82 10.73
N ILE A 209 -13.26 -13.97 9.40
CA ILE A 209 -14.34 -13.89 8.43
C ILE A 209 -15.15 -15.21 8.49
N THR A 210 -16.40 -15.10 8.89
CA THR A 210 -17.30 -16.28 9.02
C THR A 210 -18.40 -16.32 7.95
N ASP A 211 -18.46 -15.29 7.12
CA ASP A 211 -19.40 -15.23 5.98
C ASP A 211 -18.82 -16.04 4.80
N ASP A 212 -19.69 -16.64 4.02
CA ASP A 212 -19.32 -17.36 2.82
C ASP A 212 -18.67 -16.45 1.79
N VAL A 213 -17.53 -16.86 1.25
CA VAL A 213 -16.86 -16.19 0.15
C VAL A 213 -17.50 -16.61 -1.17
N TYR A 214 -17.88 -15.64 -1.99
CA TYR A 214 -18.51 -15.89 -3.28
C TYR A 214 -17.54 -15.73 -4.44
N TYR A 215 -16.69 -14.71 -4.41
CA TYR A 215 -15.71 -14.46 -5.47
C TYR A 215 -14.65 -13.46 -5.03
N TYR A 216 -13.59 -13.39 -5.83
CA TYR A 216 -12.53 -12.41 -5.71
C TYR A 216 -12.56 -11.46 -6.92
N SER A 217 -12.23 -10.20 -6.69
CA SER A 217 -12.15 -9.18 -7.75
C SER A 217 -11.08 -8.14 -7.45
N CYS A 218 -10.93 -7.17 -8.37
CA CYS A 218 -10.06 -6.01 -8.15
C CYS A 218 -8.65 -6.44 -7.76
N PHE A 219 -8.05 -7.31 -8.58
CA PHE A 219 -6.69 -7.76 -8.35
C PHE A 219 -5.71 -6.61 -8.57
N GLY A 220 -4.84 -6.40 -7.59
CA GLY A 220 -3.73 -5.47 -7.65
C GLY A 220 -2.42 -6.19 -7.39
N THR A 221 -1.33 -5.65 -7.92
CA THR A 221 0.01 -6.16 -7.68
C THR A 221 0.89 -5.06 -7.11
N MET A 222 1.73 -5.41 -6.16
CA MET A 222 2.70 -4.50 -5.54
C MET A 222 4.01 -5.26 -5.35
N ASP A 223 5.12 -4.52 -5.26
CA ASP A 223 6.45 -5.06 -4.95
C ASP A 223 6.90 -4.72 -3.53
N THR A 224 6.16 -3.90 -2.80
CA THR A 224 6.57 -3.32 -1.52
C THR A 224 5.46 -3.34 -0.46
N THR A 225 5.08 -4.53 0.02
CA THR A 225 4.21 -4.61 1.21
C THR A 225 4.98 -5.14 2.40
N VAL A 226 5.86 -4.31 2.90
CA VAL A 226 6.60 -4.61 4.13
C VAL A 226 6.05 -3.79 5.28
N VAL A 227 5.94 -4.41 6.44
CA VAL A 227 5.58 -3.74 7.68
C VAL A 227 6.86 -3.20 8.31
N PRO A 228 6.96 -1.88 8.54
CA PRO A 228 8.10 -1.34 9.26
C PRO A 228 8.04 -1.75 10.73
N GLY A 229 9.17 -2.13 11.28
CA GLY A 229 9.36 -2.40 12.70
C GLY A 229 10.53 -1.61 13.25
N THR A 230 10.50 -1.33 14.53
CA THR A 230 11.60 -0.66 15.24
C THR A 230 11.87 -1.39 16.55
N ALA A 231 13.07 -1.94 16.71
CA ALA A 231 13.52 -2.56 17.92
C ALA A 231 14.42 -1.61 18.72
N LYS A 232 14.37 -1.69 20.05
CA LYS A 232 15.27 -0.93 20.91
C LYS A 232 16.61 -1.63 21.03
N LYS A 233 17.68 -0.91 20.80
CA LYS A 233 19.08 -1.31 20.92
C LYS A 233 19.82 -0.35 21.84
N SER A 234 20.93 -0.72 22.45
CA SER A 234 21.68 0.12 23.41
C SER A 234 22.17 1.45 22.79
N GLY A 235 22.44 1.46 21.49
CA GLY A 235 22.87 2.64 20.74
C GLY A 235 21.74 3.49 20.16
N GLY A 236 20.46 3.12 20.33
CA GLY A 236 19.30 3.80 19.75
C GLY A 236 18.27 2.85 19.15
N ASP A 237 17.50 3.36 18.23
CA ASP A 237 16.48 2.58 17.54
C ASP A 237 17.11 1.81 16.37
N PHE A 238 16.69 0.55 16.21
CA PHE A 238 17.07 -0.30 15.10
C PHE A 238 15.83 -0.55 14.24
N ASP A 239 15.80 0.08 13.09
CA ASP A 239 14.69 -0.06 12.13
C ASP A 239 14.90 -1.30 11.27
N PHE A 240 13.83 -2.05 11.06
CA PHE A 240 13.78 -3.20 10.17
C PHE A 240 12.45 -3.24 9.45
N ARG A 241 12.32 -4.15 8.50
CA ARG A 241 11.05 -4.39 7.79
C ARG A 241 10.75 -5.88 7.84
N TYR A 242 9.47 -6.24 7.73
CA TYR A 242 9.10 -7.63 7.54
C TYR A 242 7.88 -7.76 6.64
N ASP A 243 7.82 -8.88 5.95
CA ASP A 243 6.66 -9.34 5.20
C ASP A 243 6.28 -10.72 5.73
N SER A 244 5.06 -10.87 6.17
CA SER A 244 4.55 -12.10 6.75
C SER A 244 3.02 -12.13 6.66
N PRO A 245 2.45 -12.69 5.60
CA PRO A 245 1.00 -12.85 5.47
C PRO A 245 0.46 -13.70 6.62
N GLY A 246 -0.57 -13.20 7.28
CA GLY A 246 -1.24 -13.92 8.36
C GLY A 246 -0.53 -13.94 9.71
N THR A 247 0.73 -13.56 9.79
CA THR A 247 1.45 -13.46 11.06
C THR A 247 1.65 -11.99 11.45
N TRP A 248 1.39 -11.70 12.69
CA TRP A 248 1.66 -10.40 13.27
C TRP A 248 2.75 -10.49 14.31
N TYR A 249 3.68 -9.54 14.28
CA TYR A 249 4.80 -9.43 15.21
C TYR A 249 4.71 -8.15 16.03
N HIS A 250 5.09 -8.23 17.30
CA HIS A 250 5.08 -7.08 18.22
C HIS A 250 6.21 -7.17 19.27
N ASP A 251 6.44 -6.05 19.94
CA ASP A 251 7.41 -5.90 21.01
C ASP A 251 8.84 -6.36 20.64
N PRO A 252 9.41 -5.92 19.50
CA PRO A 252 10.78 -6.26 19.15
C PRO A 252 11.76 -5.60 20.11
N VAL A 253 12.68 -6.39 20.66
CA VAL A 253 13.68 -5.92 21.63
C VAL A 253 14.99 -6.66 21.42
N PHE A 254 16.11 -5.93 21.53
CA PHE A 254 17.43 -6.51 21.58
C PHE A 254 17.80 -6.93 22.99
N ASP A 255 18.68 -7.91 23.11
CA ASP A 255 19.33 -8.30 24.37
C ASP A 255 20.36 -7.24 24.82
N ASP A 256 20.88 -7.39 26.03
CA ASP A 256 21.87 -6.45 26.61
C ASP A 256 23.18 -6.39 25.81
N THR A 257 23.43 -7.35 24.93
CA THR A 257 24.63 -7.41 24.08
C THR A 257 24.42 -6.87 22.69
N ASP A 258 23.19 -6.47 22.36
CA ASP A 258 22.77 -6.01 21.03
C ASP A 258 23.01 -7.01 19.89
N THR A 259 23.13 -8.30 20.21
CA THR A 259 23.46 -9.35 19.23
C THR A 259 22.27 -10.25 18.87
N LYS A 260 21.17 -10.14 19.62
CA LYS A 260 19.97 -10.94 19.45
C LYS A 260 18.72 -10.09 19.57
N MET A 261 17.86 -10.14 18.58
CA MET A 261 16.52 -9.54 18.58
C MET A 261 15.49 -10.60 18.96
N SER A 262 14.65 -10.33 19.94
CA SER A 262 13.48 -11.14 20.30
C SER A 262 12.22 -10.39 19.88
N ILE A 263 11.26 -11.10 19.30
CA ILE A 263 9.99 -10.56 18.85
C ILE A 263 8.87 -11.57 19.06
N ILE A 264 7.74 -11.13 19.61
CA ILE A 264 6.58 -11.99 19.82
C ILE A 264 5.77 -12.02 18.53
N GLY A 265 5.40 -13.22 18.07
CA GLY A 265 4.64 -13.39 16.86
C GLY A 265 3.41 -14.29 17.03
N TYR A 266 2.44 -14.06 16.17
CA TYR A 266 1.15 -14.73 16.13
C TYR A 266 0.77 -15.05 14.70
N ASN A 267 0.72 -16.34 14.34
CA ASN A 267 0.08 -16.81 13.12
C ASN A 267 -1.31 -17.36 13.50
N SER A 268 -2.36 -16.63 13.16
CA SER A 268 -3.75 -17.02 13.41
C SER A 268 -4.36 -17.88 12.30
N PHE A 269 -3.63 -18.07 11.19
CA PHE A 269 -4.10 -18.88 10.09
C PHE A 269 -3.89 -20.38 10.35
N PRO A 270 -4.87 -21.24 9.99
CA PRO A 270 -4.72 -22.70 10.07
C PRO A 270 -3.87 -23.27 8.93
N LEU A 271 -2.97 -22.47 8.38
CA LEU A 271 -2.13 -22.74 7.23
C LEU A 271 -0.69 -22.37 7.55
N GLU A 272 0.23 -23.05 6.88
CA GLU A 272 1.63 -22.66 6.86
C GLU A 272 1.75 -21.28 6.21
N GLY A 273 2.51 -20.40 6.83
CA GLY A 273 2.86 -19.10 6.33
C GLY A 273 4.38 -18.94 6.23
N TYR A 274 4.83 -17.74 5.91
CA TYR A 274 6.25 -17.40 5.94
C TYR A 274 6.47 -16.07 6.66
N ALA A 275 7.72 -15.84 7.06
CA ALA A 275 8.22 -14.52 7.40
C ALA A 275 9.47 -14.23 6.57
N ASN A 276 9.57 -13.02 6.06
CA ASN A 276 10.76 -12.45 5.48
C ASN A 276 11.11 -11.19 6.28
N PHE A 277 12.13 -11.26 7.13
CA PHE A 277 12.66 -10.11 7.85
C PHE A 277 13.78 -9.49 7.03
N GLU A 278 13.69 -8.18 6.83
CA GLU A 278 14.67 -7.41 6.11
C GLU A 278 15.39 -6.48 7.07
N PHE A 279 16.71 -6.61 7.10
CA PHE A 279 17.60 -5.84 7.96
C PHE A 279 18.65 -5.12 7.13
N TYR A 280 18.95 -3.89 7.48
CA TYR A 280 20.15 -3.25 6.99
C TYR A 280 21.37 -3.90 7.62
N PRO A 281 22.42 -4.22 6.85
CA PRO A 281 23.63 -4.85 7.39
C PRO A 281 24.33 -3.91 8.36
N ILE A 282 24.88 -4.47 9.43
CA ILE A 282 25.76 -3.76 10.36
C ILE A 282 27.21 -3.87 9.84
N SER A 283 27.67 -5.06 9.47
CA SER A 283 28.99 -5.31 8.90
C SER A 283 28.94 -5.86 7.48
N GLY A 284 27.81 -6.47 7.09
CA GLY A 284 27.68 -7.22 5.84
C GLY A 284 28.23 -8.64 5.91
N GLU A 285 28.73 -9.05 7.07
CA GLU A 285 29.28 -10.39 7.32
C GLU A 285 28.45 -11.17 8.36
N GLU A 286 27.30 -10.63 8.75
CA GLU A 286 26.43 -11.22 9.77
C GLU A 286 26.01 -12.64 9.35
N LYS A 287 25.98 -13.52 10.33
CA LYS A 287 25.48 -14.90 10.20
C LYS A 287 24.38 -15.08 11.22
N PHE A 288 23.16 -15.10 10.72
CA PHE A 288 21.99 -15.20 11.57
C PHE A 288 21.73 -16.65 12.01
N ASP A 289 21.07 -16.79 13.15
CA ASP A 289 20.38 -17.99 13.58
C ASP A 289 18.96 -17.60 14.04
N VAL A 290 17.98 -18.47 13.79
CA VAL A 290 16.59 -18.24 14.14
C VAL A 290 16.09 -19.34 15.07
N THR A 291 15.46 -18.96 16.18
CA THR A 291 14.76 -19.88 17.07
C THR A 291 13.34 -19.43 17.35
N LEU A 292 12.45 -20.39 17.66
CA LEU A 292 11.11 -20.16 18.19
C LEU A 292 11.02 -20.80 19.57
N ASP A 293 10.78 -20.00 20.60
CA ASP A 293 10.77 -20.43 22.01
C ASP A 293 12.02 -21.24 22.39
N GLY A 294 13.18 -20.89 21.79
CA GLY A 294 14.47 -21.52 21.99
C GLY A 294 14.75 -22.74 21.11
N GLU A 295 13.78 -23.24 20.34
CA GLU A 295 13.99 -24.34 19.41
C GLU A 295 14.43 -23.81 18.02
N PRO A 296 15.44 -24.42 17.37
CA PRO A 296 15.95 -23.96 16.09
C PRO A 296 14.90 -24.01 14.97
N VAL A 297 14.80 -22.95 14.20
CA VAL A 297 13.96 -22.83 13.00
C VAL A 297 14.83 -22.90 11.76
N LYS A 298 14.40 -23.64 10.74
CA LYS A 298 15.06 -23.63 9.43
C LYS A 298 14.78 -22.30 8.75
N PHE A 299 15.81 -21.66 8.26
CA PHE A 299 15.71 -20.40 7.57
C PHE A 299 16.66 -20.32 6.38
N LEU A 300 16.42 -19.33 5.51
CA LEU A 300 17.32 -18.91 4.46
C LEU A 300 17.82 -17.51 4.81
N GLN A 301 19.08 -17.25 4.52
CA GLN A 301 19.68 -15.93 4.61
C GLN A 301 20.24 -15.55 3.25
N SER A 302 19.85 -14.39 2.74
CA SER A 302 20.36 -13.84 1.50
C SER A 302 20.54 -12.33 1.63
N MET A 303 21.37 -11.76 0.77
CA MET A 303 21.48 -10.31 0.62
C MET A 303 20.91 -9.93 -0.73
N ASP A 304 20.09 -8.90 -0.76
CA ASP A 304 19.52 -8.38 -2.00
C ASP A 304 20.49 -7.45 -2.75
N GLU A 305 20.08 -6.99 -3.92
CA GLU A 305 20.88 -6.07 -4.74
C GLU A 305 21.06 -4.69 -4.10
N MET A 306 20.21 -4.34 -3.12
CA MET A 306 20.27 -3.08 -2.37
C MET A 306 21.15 -3.19 -1.11
N GLY A 307 21.71 -4.38 -0.86
CA GLY A 307 22.56 -4.66 0.28
C GLY A 307 21.84 -4.93 1.58
N SER A 308 20.51 -5.17 1.55
CA SER A 308 19.76 -5.57 2.74
C SER A 308 19.83 -7.07 2.96
N TRP A 309 19.91 -7.50 4.22
CA TRP A 309 19.75 -8.89 4.60
C TRP A 309 18.28 -9.31 4.61
N HIS A 310 18.00 -10.47 4.04
CA HIS A 310 16.75 -11.17 4.15
C HIS A 310 16.94 -12.45 4.98
N VAL A 311 16.15 -12.58 6.06
CA VAL A 311 16.06 -13.78 6.88
C VAL A 311 14.66 -14.35 6.72
N ILE A 312 14.57 -15.48 6.01
CA ILE A 312 13.30 -16.04 5.52
C ILE A 312 13.08 -17.42 6.17
N PHE A 313 11.92 -17.63 6.76
CA PHE A 313 11.56 -18.91 7.37
C PHE A 313 10.06 -19.20 7.26
N ASN A 314 9.70 -20.48 7.28
CA ASN A 314 8.30 -20.89 7.32
C ASN A 314 7.76 -20.83 8.75
N ILE A 315 6.47 -20.60 8.85
CA ILE A 315 5.73 -20.51 10.10
C ILE A 315 4.62 -21.55 10.06
N ASP A 316 4.63 -22.46 11.02
CA ASP A 316 3.60 -23.49 11.14
C ASP A 316 2.20 -22.89 11.39
N PRO A 317 1.12 -23.60 11.02
CA PRO A 317 -0.24 -23.19 11.30
C PRO A 317 -0.48 -22.90 12.77
N LEU A 318 -1.24 -21.84 13.08
CA LEU A 318 -1.68 -21.49 14.44
C LEU A 318 -0.51 -21.34 15.44
N THR A 319 0.66 -20.98 14.96
CA THR A 319 1.86 -20.83 15.78
C THR A 319 1.85 -19.51 16.53
N GLN A 320 2.17 -19.59 17.81
CA GLN A 320 2.37 -18.45 18.69
C GLN A 320 3.64 -18.67 19.48
N GLY A 321 4.48 -17.65 19.62
CA GLY A 321 5.69 -17.74 20.43
C GLY A 321 6.61 -16.55 20.30
N THR A 322 7.80 -16.69 20.85
CA THR A 322 8.86 -15.70 20.75
C THR A 322 9.88 -16.16 19.71
N TRP A 323 9.98 -15.43 18.61
CA TRP A 323 11.06 -15.63 17.66
C TRP A 323 12.29 -14.85 18.14
N GLU A 324 13.43 -15.52 18.08
CA GLU A 324 14.71 -14.89 18.36
C GLU A 324 15.56 -14.98 17.09
N ILE A 325 16.03 -13.83 16.61
CA ILE A 325 17.00 -13.74 15.52
C ILE A 325 18.30 -13.24 16.12
N SER A 326 19.32 -14.09 16.10
CA SER A 326 20.66 -13.80 16.64
C SER A 326 21.69 -13.73 15.53
N GLY A 327 22.88 -13.22 15.86
CA GLY A 327 23.96 -13.04 14.90
C GLY A 327 24.15 -11.61 14.43
N PHE A 328 23.41 -10.66 15.00
CA PHE A 328 23.69 -9.25 14.81
C PHE A 328 25.04 -8.89 15.43
N GLU A 329 25.80 -8.02 14.77
CA GLU A 329 27.01 -7.49 15.33
C GLU A 329 26.74 -6.43 16.40
N GLN A 330 27.66 -6.33 17.38
CA GLN A 330 27.57 -5.32 18.41
C GLN A 330 27.81 -3.91 17.85
N GLY A 331 26.95 -3.00 18.28
CA GLY A 331 27.10 -1.60 17.98
C GLY A 331 26.42 -1.16 16.68
N LEU A 332 26.41 0.13 16.47
CA LEU A 332 26.23 0.70 15.14
C LEU A 332 27.59 0.60 14.44
N PRO A 333 27.64 0.22 13.16
CA PRO A 333 28.92 0.26 12.45
C PRO A 333 29.47 1.67 12.52
N PRO A 334 30.77 1.84 12.71
CA PRO A 334 31.40 3.17 12.70
C PRO A 334 31.17 3.92 11.40
N ASP A 335 30.76 3.23 10.35
CA ASP A 335 30.51 3.74 9.01
C ASP A 335 29.18 3.24 8.42
N MET A 336 28.10 3.16 9.22
CA MET A 336 26.80 2.97 8.59
C MET A 336 26.59 4.11 7.59
N PRO A 337 26.28 3.83 6.34
CA PRO A 337 25.93 4.91 5.44
C PRO A 337 24.75 5.65 6.07
N LYS A 338 24.99 6.90 6.50
CA LYS A 338 23.95 7.77 7.10
C LYS A 338 22.76 7.88 6.17
N ILE A 339 22.96 7.56 4.90
CA ILE A 339 21.95 7.61 3.85
C ILE A 339 21.65 6.18 3.42
N PRO A 340 20.40 5.73 3.52
CA PRO A 340 20.00 4.42 3.01
C PRO A 340 20.33 4.25 1.53
N MET A 341 20.72 3.04 1.13
CA MET A 341 21.14 2.74 -0.22
C MET A 341 20.05 3.10 -1.26
N TRP A 342 18.77 2.90 -0.95
CA TRP A 342 17.69 3.26 -1.87
C TRP A 342 17.61 4.77 -2.15
N VAL A 343 17.95 5.64 -1.17
CA VAL A 343 18.05 7.08 -1.40
C VAL A 343 19.22 7.40 -2.33
N LYS A 344 20.32 6.65 -2.19
CA LYS A 344 21.48 6.77 -3.07
C LYS A 344 21.15 6.31 -4.49
N GLN A 345 20.37 5.22 -4.60
CA GLN A 345 19.87 4.72 -5.88
C GLN A 345 18.92 5.72 -6.56
N ASN A 346 17.98 6.30 -5.82
CA ASN A 346 17.13 7.39 -6.33
C ASN A 346 17.96 8.58 -6.81
N GLY A 347 19.00 8.93 -6.08
CA GLY A 347 19.96 9.94 -6.50
C GLY A 347 20.64 9.60 -7.83
N SER A 348 21.01 8.35 -8.02
CA SER A 348 21.60 7.85 -9.27
C SER A 348 20.63 8.02 -10.44
N TRP A 349 19.45 7.48 -10.33
CA TRP A 349 18.40 7.57 -11.36
C TRP A 349 18.00 9.02 -11.67
N TRP A 350 17.93 9.86 -10.64
CA TRP A 350 17.61 11.27 -10.84
C TRP A 350 18.72 12.05 -11.55
N SER A 351 19.98 11.79 -11.20
CA SER A 351 21.14 12.46 -11.84
C SER A 351 21.24 12.12 -13.32
N THR A 352 20.86 10.89 -13.72
CA THR A 352 20.79 10.41 -15.11
C THR A 352 19.51 10.80 -15.82
N GLY A 353 18.48 11.25 -15.08
CA GLY A 353 17.19 11.66 -15.62
C GLY A 353 16.20 10.52 -15.81
N GLU A 354 16.41 9.39 -15.17
CA GLU A 354 15.52 8.22 -15.17
C GLU A 354 14.29 8.42 -14.28
N ILE A 355 14.41 9.24 -13.23
CA ILE A 355 13.29 9.64 -12.37
C ILE A 355 13.11 11.17 -12.36
N ILE A 356 11.92 11.64 -11.98
CA ILE A 356 11.57 13.05 -11.92
C ILE A 356 12.01 13.71 -10.61
N ASP A 357 11.93 15.06 -10.55
CA ASP A 357 12.39 15.83 -9.39
C ASP A 357 11.66 15.48 -8.10
N SER A 358 10.33 15.21 -8.16
CA SER A 358 9.53 14.85 -6.99
C SER A 358 9.97 13.53 -6.36
N GLU A 359 10.29 12.53 -7.15
CA GLU A 359 10.73 11.21 -6.65
C GLU A 359 12.09 11.29 -5.93
N PHE A 360 13.01 12.08 -6.44
CA PHE A 360 14.27 12.34 -5.74
C PHE A 360 14.03 13.12 -4.44
N LEU A 361 13.13 14.12 -4.45
CA LEU A 361 12.82 14.93 -3.28
C LEU A 361 12.12 14.13 -2.17
N GLU A 362 11.41 13.03 -2.49
CA GLU A 362 10.90 12.09 -1.49
C GLU A 362 12.03 11.42 -0.71
N GLY A 363 13.12 11.04 -1.37
CA GLY A 363 14.31 10.55 -0.70
C GLY A 363 14.91 11.59 0.24
N ILE A 364 14.95 12.86 -0.17
CA ILE A 364 15.42 13.95 0.69
C ILE A 364 14.48 14.20 1.86
N LYS A 365 13.16 14.16 1.62
CA LYS A 365 12.13 14.27 2.66
C LYS A 365 12.27 13.15 3.69
N PHE A 366 12.48 11.92 3.25
CA PHE A 366 12.76 10.81 4.16
C PHE A 366 13.97 11.09 5.06
N LEU A 367 15.08 11.63 4.49
CA LEU A 367 16.26 11.97 5.29
C LEU A 367 15.97 13.08 6.33
N ILE A 368 15.05 14.00 6.03
CA ILE A 368 14.59 15.03 6.97
C ILE A 368 13.70 14.41 8.05
N ASP A 369 12.70 13.62 7.67
CA ASP A 369 11.76 12.97 8.59
C ASP A 369 12.47 12.02 9.57
N LYS A 370 13.56 11.40 9.12
CA LYS A 370 14.42 10.55 9.97
C LYS A 370 15.52 11.31 10.71
N GLN A 371 15.53 12.65 10.65
CA GLN A 371 16.50 13.53 11.28
C GLN A 371 17.97 13.26 10.84
N ILE A 372 18.16 12.61 9.69
CA ILE A 372 19.49 12.45 9.07
C ILE A 372 19.95 13.79 8.51
N ILE A 373 19.01 14.59 7.96
CA ILE A 373 19.21 16.01 7.67
C ILE A 373 18.46 16.80 8.75
N GLU A 374 19.18 17.37 9.70
CA GLU A 374 18.61 18.23 10.74
C GLU A 374 18.35 19.62 10.17
N ILE A 375 17.08 19.98 9.98
CA ILE A 375 16.66 21.33 9.59
C ILE A 375 15.98 21.98 10.78
N PRO A 376 16.30 23.25 11.14
CA PRO A 376 15.52 24.01 12.11
C PRO A 376 14.06 24.08 11.61
N LEU A 377 13.09 23.83 12.51
CA LEU A 377 11.66 23.92 12.19
C LEU A 377 11.36 25.23 11.45
N LEU A 378 11.26 25.15 10.14
CA LEU A 378 10.65 26.19 9.32
C LEU A 378 9.14 26.02 9.48
N GLU A 379 8.45 27.06 9.95
CA GLU A 379 6.99 27.10 9.94
C GLU A 379 6.54 26.81 8.49
N SER A 380 5.81 25.73 8.31
CA SER A 380 5.32 25.29 7.01
C SER A 380 4.53 26.41 6.35
N SER A 381 5.12 27.08 5.39
CA SER A 381 4.40 27.97 4.47
C SER A 381 3.59 27.06 3.54
N SER A 382 2.29 27.11 3.70
CA SER A 382 1.30 26.48 2.83
C SER A 382 1.56 26.86 1.36
N GLN A 383 1.66 25.83 0.49
CA GLN A 383 1.80 25.93 -0.97
C GLN A 383 3.19 26.35 -1.48
N SER A 384 4.14 25.43 -1.48
CA SER A 384 5.31 25.56 -2.34
C SER A 384 5.33 24.45 -3.38
N GLU A 385 5.34 24.80 -4.66
CA GLU A 385 5.76 23.88 -5.70
C GLU A 385 7.15 23.34 -5.35
N TRP A 386 7.29 22.03 -5.36
CA TRP A 386 8.58 21.34 -5.23
C TRP A 386 9.54 21.93 -6.26
N LYS A 387 10.67 22.43 -5.80
CA LYS A 387 11.62 23.09 -6.69
C LYS A 387 13.05 22.69 -6.37
N ILE A 388 13.71 22.13 -7.36
CA ILE A 388 15.12 21.78 -7.30
C ILE A 388 15.84 22.30 -8.55
N PRO A 389 16.92 23.10 -8.40
CA PRO A 389 17.66 23.57 -9.56
C PRO A 389 18.37 22.44 -10.31
N GLY A 390 18.30 22.44 -11.65
CA GLY A 390 18.87 21.36 -12.48
C GLY A 390 20.38 21.11 -12.29
N TRP A 391 21.16 22.11 -11.84
CA TRP A 391 22.59 21.93 -11.55
C TRP A 391 22.83 21.04 -10.31
N THR A 392 21.84 20.83 -9.44
CA THR A 392 21.93 19.94 -8.30
C THR A 392 22.17 18.50 -8.74
N LYS A 393 21.71 18.13 -9.96
CA LYS A 393 22.00 16.81 -10.56
C LYS A 393 23.50 16.52 -10.66
N THR A 394 24.31 17.54 -10.90
CA THR A 394 25.77 17.37 -10.94
C THR A 394 26.34 17.02 -9.56
N ILE A 395 25.83 17.62 -8.50
CA ILE A 395 26.25 17.31 -7.12
C ILE A 395 25.86 15.88 -6.75
N VAL A 396 24.63 15.49 -7.08
CA VAL A 396 24.14 14.13 -6.85
C VAL A 396 24.92 13.12 -7.70
N GLY A 397 25.28 13.47 -8.92
CA GLY A 397 26.19 12.67 -9.75
C GLY A 397 27.55 12.45 -9.08
N TRP A 398 28.19 13.50 -8.56
CA TRP A 398 29.46 13.38 -7.84
C TRP A 398 29.34 12.51 -6.58
N TRP A 399 28.23 12.60 -5.87
CA TRP A 399 27.95 11.75 -4.72
C TRP A 399 27.81 10.28 -5.12
N ASN A 400 27.06 9.97 -6.18
CA ASN A 400 26.93 8.61 -6.68
C ASN A 400 28.23 8.01 -7.23
N GLU A 401 29.11 8.88 -7.78
CA GLU A 401 30.44 8.51 -8.27
C GLU A 401 31.51 8.51 -7.15
N GLU A 402 31.08 8.64 -5.88
CA GLU A 402 31.95 8.70 -4.70
C GLU A 402 33.01 9.82 -4.73
N GLN A 403 32.79 10.87 -5.53
CA GLN A 403 33.64 12.05 -5.58
C GLN A 403 33.42 12.97 -4.38
N ILE A 404 32.25 12.90 -3.74
CA ILE A 404 31.91 13.50 -2.46
C ILE A 404 31.34 12.43 -1.53
N SER A 405 31.64 12.55 -0.25
CA SER A 405 31.17 11.65 0.81
C SER A 405 29.68 11.86 1.13
N ASP A 406 29.07 10.91 1.84
CA ASP A 406 27.71 11.03 2.36
C ASP A 406 27.57 12.27 3.27
N ASP A 407 28.58 12.55 4.11
CA ASP A 407 28.58 13.73 4.99
C ASP A 407 28.61 15.05 4.21
N GLU A 408 29.40 15.12 3.17
CA GLU A 408 29.46 16.29 2.28
C GLU A 408 28.13 16.47 1.53
N PHE A 409 27.55 15.39 1.04
CA PHE A 409 26.23 15.42 0.39
C PHE A 409 25.14 15.93 1.35
N LEU A 410 25.04 15.36 2.56
CA LEU A 410 24.11 15.79 3.59
C LEU A 410 24.28 17.26 3.96
N PHE A 411 25.53 17.70 4.13
CA PHE A 411 25.85 19.10 4.41
C PHE A 411 25.42 20.03 3.29
N ILE A 412 25.65 19.64 2.03
CA ILE A 412 25.23 20.44 0.86
C ILE A 412 23.72 20.50 0.79
N MET A 413 23.00 19.36 0.89
CA MET A 413 21.54 19.33 0.84
C MET A 413 20.92 20.17 1.95
N LYS A 414 21.39 20.02 3.19
CA LYS A 414 20.96 20.86 4.33
C LYS A 414 21.09 22.35 4.01
N ASN A 415 22.24 22.79 3.54
CA ASN A 415 22.47 24.19 3.20
C ASN A 415 21.57 24.72 2.07
N LEU A 416 21.26 23.87 1.09
CA LEU A 416 20.38 24.24 -0.02
C LEU A 416 18.93 24.38 0.44
N ILE A 417 18.48 23.54 1.36
CA ILE A 417 17.14 23.59 1.95
C ILE A 417 17.02 24.78 2.91
N GLU A 418 17.98 24.99 3.81
CA GLU A 418 17.99 26.14 4.75
C GLU A 418 17.99 27.50 4.03
N ARG A 419 18.50 27.54 2.78
CA ARG A 419 18.49 28.74 1.94
C ARG A 419 17.31 28.83 1.00
N GLU A 420 16.33 27.95 1.12
CA GLU A 420 15.16 27.87 0.25
C GLU A 420 15.51 27.73 -1.25
N ILE A 421 16.70 27.20 -1.57
CA ILE A 421 17.11 26.88 -2.95
C ILE A 421 16.46 25.58 -3.41
N ILE A 422 16.36 24.62 -2.50
CA ILE A 422 15.55 23.40 -2.64
C ILE A 422 14.36 23.52 -1.69
N ILE A 423 13.17 23.28 -2.22
CA ILE A 423 11.91 23.27 -1.48
C ILE A 423 11.44 21.82 -1.45
N VAL A 424 11.30 21.26 -0.24
CA VAL A 424 10.94 19.85 0.02
C VAL A 424 9.58 19.77 0.70
#